data_01d21c232f80af6f3042e9642c46e915
#
_entry.id   01d21c232f80af6f3042e9642c46e915
#
_cell.length_a   1.000
_cell.length_b   1.000
_cell.length_c   1.000
_cell.angle_alpha   90.00
_cell.angle_beta   90.00
_cell.angle_gamma   90.00
#
_symmetry.space_group_name_H-M   'P 1'
#
loop_
_entity.id
_entity.type
_entity.pdbx_description
1 polymer ?
#
loop_
_entity_poly.entity_id
_entity_poly.type
_entity_poly.pdbx_seq_one_letter_code
_entity_poly.pdbx_strand_id
1 'polypeptide(L)'
;GCYSRYPILSAKPINYQSNLNGSIAYYIKVKDDTLVVINNHLESNKIVESDVETYHQMVDEPNRENVSSGMRKLLKKLAKATSIRSQQTDILTEKLRELKGKKILLCGDLNDSPISYTHHQINKELKDAFAESGNGIGVSYNKNRFYFRIDHIFFSENLSAYECKVDNTIAASDHYPISCYISLQNEEK
;
A
#
# COMPACT_ATOMS: atom_id res chain seq x y z
N GLY A 1 0.46 -1.05 -13.54
CA GLY A 1 -0.54 -0.92 -14.61
C GLY A 1 -1.95 -1.11 -14.07
N CYS A 2 -2.95 -0.85 -14.90
CA CYS A 2 -4.36 -1.10 -14.61
C CYS A 2 -4.97 -1.87 -15.78
N TYR A 3 -5.66 -2.97 -15.46
CA TYR A 3 -6.46 -3.73 -16.41
C TYR A 3 -7.91 -3.68 -15.97
N SER A 4 -8.83 -3.40 -16.89
CA SER A 4 -10.23 -3.26 -16.58
C SER A 4 -11.12 -3.88 -17.67
N ARG A 5 -12.24 -4.50 -17.28
CA ARG A 5 -13.31 -4.88 -18.19
C ARG A 5 -14.18 -3.69 -18.59
N TYR A 6 -14.10 -2.60 -17.84
CA TYR A 6 -14.80 -1.35 -18.12
C TYR A 6 -13.90 -0.37 -18.86
N PRO A 7 -14.43 0.55 -19.66
CA PRO A 7 -13.63 1.53 -20.38
C PRO A 7 -12.82 2.42 -19.45
N ILE A 8 -11.51 2.50 -19.68
CA ILE A 8 -10.63 3.45 -19.02
C ILE A 8 -10.68 4.75 -19.82
N LEU A 9 -11.29 5.81 -19.24
CA LEU A 9 -11.50 7.10 -19.89
C LEU A 9 -10.21 7.93 -19.96
N SER A 10 -9.41 7.87 -18.92
CA SER A 10 -8.12 8.56 -18.84
C SER A 10 -7.24 7.98 -17.75
N ALA A 11 -5.92 8.21 -17.87
CA ALA A 11 -4.92 7.89 -16.87
C ALA A 11 -4.08 9.13 -16.61
N LYS A 12 -3.98 9.56 -15.35
CA LYS A 12 -3.25 10.78 -14.94
C LYS A 12 -2.22 10.42 -13.88
N PRO A 13 -0.91 10.60 -14.14
CA PRO A 13 0.11 10.40 -13.12
C PRO A 13 -0.07 11.41 -11.98
N ILE A 14 0.21 10.97 -10.76
CA ILE A 14 0.35 11.83 -9.59
C ILE A 14 1.84 12.08 -9.43
N ASN A 15 2.26 13.32 -9.71
CA ASN A 15 3.67 13.67 -9.80
C ASN A 15 4.26 13.93 -8.41
N TYR A 16 5.23 13.12 -8.04
CA TYR A 16 6.13 13.33 -6.92
C TYR A 16 7.54 12.80 -7.27
N GLN A 17 8.54 13.24 -6.51
CA GLN A 17 9.91 12.82 -6.79
C GLN A 17 10.10 11.33 -6.47
N SER A 18 10.38 10.54 -7.50
CA SER A 18 10.81 9.15 -7.41
C SER A 18 11.51 8.71 -8.69
N ASN A 19 12.44 7.77 -8.56
CA ASN A 19 13.16 7.21 -9.72
C ASN A 19 12.50 5.94 -10.27
N LEU A 20 11.84 5.16 -9.42
CA LEU A 20 11.33 3.82 -9.76
C LEU A 20 9.87 3.60 -9.35
N ASN A 21 9.31 4.48 -8.54
CA ASN A 21 8.01 4.34 -7.92
C ASN A 21 7.06 5.42 -8.44
N GLY A 22 5.76 5.18 -8.39
CA GLY A 22 4.80 6.15 -8.89
C GLY A 22 3.35 5.81 -8.54
N SER A 23 2.50 6.82 -8.69
CA SER A 23 1.05 6.67 -8.58
C SER A 23 0.37 7.19 -9.82
N ILE A 24 -0.68 6.47 -10.25
CA ILE A 24 -1.48 6.83 -11.42
C ILE A 24 -2.96 6.75 -11.04
N ALA A 25 -3.70 7.81 -11.31
CA ALA A 25 -5.16 7.85 -11.19
C ALA A 25 -5.80 7.47 -12.53
N TYR A 26 -6.52 6.36 -12.56
CA TYR A 26 -7.30 5.87 -13.70
C TYR A 26 -8.76 6.25 -13.49
N TYR A 27 -9.39 6.82 -14.50
CA TYR A 27 -10.81 7.16 -14.51
C TYR A 27 -11.53 6.09 -15.31
N ILE A 28 -12.34 5.27 -14.65
CA ILE A 28 -12.98 4.09 -15.24
C ILE A 28 -14.48 4.32 -15.28
N LYS A 29 -15.11 4.15 -16.47
CA LYS A 29 -16.54 4.24 -16.65
C LYS A 29 -17.21 2.95 -16.19
N VAL A 30 -18.02 3.00 -15.14
CA VAL A 30 -18.76 1.85 -14.63
C VAL A 30 -20.27 2.20 -14.65
N LYS A 31 -21.01 1.68 -15.61
CA LYS A 31 -22.41 2.07 -15.88
C LYS A 31 -22.50 3.58 -16.09
N ASP A 32 -23.31 4.26 -15.28
CA ASP A 32 -23.50 5.71 -15.36
C ASP A 32 -22.48 6.50 -14.51
N ASP A 33 -21.67 5.82 -13.71
CA ASP A 33 -20.69 6.39 -12.82
C ASP A 33 -19.27 6.43 -13.38
N THR A 34 -18.43 7.22 -12.74
CA THR A 34 -16.97 7.19 -12.94
C THR A 34 -16.27 6.83 -11.64
N LEU A 35 -15.60 5.69 -11.65
CA LEU A 35 -14.74 5.23 -10.56
C LEU A 35 -13.31 5.73 -10.78
N VAL A 36 -12.71 6.36 -9.78
CA VAL A 36 -11.31 6.76 -9.79
C VAL A 36 -10.50 5.67 -9.10
N VAL A 37 -9.66 4.96 -9.83
CA VAL A 37 -8.76 3.94 -9.29
C VAL A 37 -7.34 4.51 -9.26
N ILE A 38 -6.79 4.71 -8.07
CA ILE A 38 -5.42 5.17 -7.88
C ILE A 38 -4.55 3.96 -7.57
N ASN A 39 -3.67 3.61 -8.50
CA ASN A 39 -2.70 2.55 -8.31
C ASN A 39 -1.37 3.13 -7.85
N ASN A 40 -0.86 2.65 -6.73
CA ASN A 40 0.33 3.16 -6.06
C ASN A 40 1.44 2.14 -5.98
N HIS A 41 2.66 2.62 -6.07
CA HIS A 41 3.85 1.96 -5.58
C HIS A 41 4.73 3.05 -4.98
N LEU A 42 4.71 3.18 -3.65
CA LEU A 42 5.47 4.20 -2.92
C LEU A 42 6.92 3.75 -2.69
N GLU A 43 7.76 4.67 -2.22
CA GLU A 43 9.20 4.44 -2.05
C GLU A 43 9.49 3.21 -1.21
N SER A 44 10.27 2.29 -1.79
CA SER A 44 10.68 1.05 -1.17
C SER A 44 11.68 1.27 -0.03
N ASN A 45 11.66 0.39 0.97
CA ASN A 45 12.66 0.34 2.04
C ASN A 45 14.07 -0.01 1.54
N LYS A 46 14.19 -0.49 0.29
CA LYS A 46 15.48 -0.86 -0.37
C LYS A 46 16.30 -1.84 0.47
N ILE A 47 15.62 -2.75 1.16
CA ILE A 47 16.28 -3.84 1.89
C ILE A 47 16.87 -4.79 0.86
N VAL A 48 18.17 -4.97 0.92
CA VAL A 48 18.94 -5.86 0.06
C VAL A 48 19.44 -7.07 0.84
N GLU A 49 19.94 -8.08 0.16
CA GLU A 49 20.38 -9.35 0.75
C GLU A 49 21.35 -9.15 1.91
N SER A 50 22.33 -8.27 1.79
CA SER A 50 23.27 -7.95 2.89
C SER A 50 22.62 -7.31 4.13
N ASP A 51 21.43 -6.70 3.99
CA ASP A 51 20.68 -6.20 5.14
C ASP A 51 19.95 -7.34 5.85
N VAL A 52 19.46 -8.31 5.05
CA VAL A 52 18.85 -9.54 5.55
C VAL A 52 19.88 -10.39 6.29
N GLU A 53 21.06 -10.57 5.74
CA GLU A 53 22.20 -11.23 6.41
C GLU A 53 22.55 -10.53 7.74
N THR A 54 22.61 -9.19 7.72
CA THR A 54 22.85 -8.40 8.94
C THR A 54 21.76 -8.67 9.99
N TYR A 55 20.48 -8.72 9.57
CA TYR A 55 19.37 -9.05 10.46
C TYR A 55 19.48 -10.47 11.04
N HIS A 56 19.79 -11.46 10.19
CA HIS A 56 19.99 -12.85 10.64
C HIS A 56 21.15 -12.95 11.65
N GLN A 57 22.28 -12.31 11.38
CA GLN A 57 23.41 -12.28 12.33
C GLN A 57 23.02 -11.66 13.68
N MET A 58 22.19 -10.62 13.67
CA MET A 58 21.70 -10.01 14.92
C MET A 58 20.77 -10.95 15.71
N VAL A 59 20.00 -11.79 15.03
CA VAL A 59 19.01 -12.70 15.65
C VAL A 59 19.65 -14.03 16.04
N ASP A 60 20.48 -14.61 15.16
CA ASP A 60 21.03 -15.95 15.32
C ASP A 60 22.30 -15.96 16.19
N GLU A 61 23.09 -14.86 16.14
CA GLU A 61 24.33 -14.68 16.94
C GLU A 61 24.35 -13.31 17.66
N PRO A 62 23.45 -13.09 18.62
CA PRO A 62 23.30 -11.80 19.25
C PRO A 62 24.50 -11.47 20.15
N ASN A 63 25.30 -10.51 19.73
CA ASN A 63 26.27 -9.85 20.58
C ASN A 63 26.05 -8.32 20.55
N ARG A 64 26.52 -7.62 21.58
CA ARG A 64 26.22 -6.19 21.76
C ARG A 64 26.69 -5.32 20.60
N GLU A 65 27.79 -5.66 19.96
CA GLU A 65 28.38 -4.90 18.87
C GLU A 65 27.60 -5.14 17.55
N ASN A 66 27.36 -6.40 17.19
CA ASN A 66 26.60 -6.79 16.00
C ASN A 66 25.17 -6.22 16.03
N VAL A 67 24.48 -6.35 17.18
CA VAL A 67 23.12 -5.84 17.34
C VAL A 67 23.10 -4.31 17.23
N SER A 68 24.03 -3.61 17.90
CA SER A 68 24.06 -2.14 17.89
C SER A 68 24.39 -1.57 16.50
N SER A 69 25.39 -2.13 15.82
CA SER A 69 25.81 -1.64 14.49
C SER A 69 24.80 -2.00 13.41
N GLY A 70 24.28 -3.25 13.40
CA GLY A 70 23.28 -3.71 12.47
C GLY A 70 21.96 -2.95 12.60
N MET A 71 21.46 -2.76 13.83
CA MET A 71 20.26 -1.99 14.10
C MET A 71 20.41 -0.54 13.61
N ARG A 72 21.55 0.11 13.89
CA ARG A 72 21.80 1.49 13.42
C ARG A 72 21.80 1.59 11.90
N LYS A 73 22.40 0.61 11.19
CA LYS A 73 22.40 0.55 9.72
C LYS A 73 20.97 0.43 9.16
N LEU A 74 20.19 -0.52 9.69
CA LEU A 74 18.82 -0.76 9.26
C LEU A 74 17.90 0.44 9.54
N LEU A 75 17.96 0.99 10.76
CA LEU A 75 17.16 2.16 11.14
C LEU A 75 17.46 3.38 10.26
N LYS A 76 18.74 3.64 9.94
CA LYS A 76 19.11 4.74 9.03
C LYS A 76 18.52 4.57 7.64
N LYS A 77 18.49 3.34 7.12
CA LYS A 77 17.93 3.02 5.81
C LYS A 77 16.42 3.18 5.81
N LEU A 78 15.74 2.62 6.82
CA LEU A 78 14.28 2.76 6.99
C LEU A 78 13.87 4.22 7.18
N ALA A 79 14.59 4.99 8.00
CA ALA A 79 14.30 6.42 8.23
C ALA A 79 14.37 7.23 6.91
N LYS A 80 15.38 6.95 6.07
CA LYS A 80 15.49 7.60 4.76
C LYS A 80 14.31 7.26 3.84
N ALA A 81 13.94 5.99 3.75
CA ALA A 81 12.80 5.55 2.93
C ALA A 81 11.48 6.16 3.46
N THR A 82 11.26 6.14 4.76
CA THR A 82 10.08 6.72 5.42
C THR A 82 9.99 8.23 5.17
N SER A 83 11.12 8.96 5.21
CA SER A 83 11.13 10.40 4.90
C SER A 83 10.70 10.71 3.46
N ILE A 84 11.08 9.89 2.49
CA ILE A 84 10.64 10.03 1.10
C ILE A 84 9.16 9.66 0.98
N ARG A 85 8.75 8.54 1.56
CA ARG A 85 7.33 8.10 1.54
C ARG A 85 6.40 9.10 2.18
N SER A 86 6.79 9.75 3.29
CA SER A 86 5.94 10.77 3.92
C SER A 86 5.62 11.92 2.97
N GLN A 87 6.60 12.41 2.22
CA GLN A 87 6.39 13.46 1.22
C GLN A 87 5.49 12.99 0.06
N GLN A 88 5.69 11.76 -0.41
CA GLN A 88 4.82 11.14 -1.42
C GLN A 88 3.38 11.00 -0.89
N THR A 89 3.24 10.60 0.37
CA THR A 89 1.95 10.47 1.05
C THR A 89 1.22 11.80 1.17
N ASP A 90 1.92 12.88 1.52
CA ASP A 90 1.33 14.21 1.65
C ASP A 90 0.75 14.69 0.30
N ILE A 91 1.50 14.52 -0.79
CA ILE A 91 1.03 14.84 -2.15
C ILE A 91 -0.17 13.95 -2.54
N LEU A 92 -0.11 12.65 -2.21
CA LEU A 92 -1.19 11.71 -2.50
C LEU A 92 -2.47 12.07 -1.74
N THR A 93 -2.36 12.41 -0.45
CA THR A 93 -3.52 12.79 0.37
C THR A 93 -4.11 14.15 -0.04
N GLU A 94 -3.30 15.10 -0.49
CA GLU A 94 -3.78 16.32 -1.11
C GLU A 94 -4.62 15.99 -2.36
N LYS A 95 -4.12 15.08 -3.20
CA LYS A 95 -4.88 14.60 -4.37
C LYS A 95 -6.19 13.93 -4.01
N LEU A 96 -6.23 13.16 -2.93
CA LEU A 96 -7.47 12.55 -2.43
C LEU A 96 -8.49 13.62 -1.99
N ARG A 97 -8.05 14.69 -1.33
CA ARG A 97 -8.91 15.83 -0.95
C ARG A 97 -9.50 16.56 -2.15
N GLU A 98 -8.71 16.76 -3.22
CA GLU A 98 -9.22 17.33 -4.48
C GLU A 98 -10.31 16.45 -5.12
N LEU A 99 -10.23 15.14 -4.91
CA LEU A 99 -11.18 14.18 -5.44
C LEU A 99 -12.37 13.89 -4.50
N LYS A 100 -12.47 14.60 -3.37
CA LYS A 100 -13.53 14.41 -2.38
C LYS A 100 -14.92 14.39 -3.02
N GLY A 101 -15.75 13.45 -2.60
CA GLY A 101 -17.10 13.23 -3.16
C GLY A 101 -17.14 12.33 -4.40
N LYS A 102 -16.01 12.01 -5.02
CA LYS A 102 -15.94 10.99 -6.09
C LYS A 102 -15.88 9.58 -5.49
N LYS A 103 -16.23 8.59 -6.29
CA LYS A 103 -16.01 7.18 -5.99
C LYS A 103 -14.56 6.84 -6.23
N ILE A 104 -13.80 6.56 -5.16
CA ILE A 104 -12.35 6.38 -5.19
C ILE A 104 -11.99 5.00 -4.65
N LEU A 105 -11.13 4.29 -5.37
CA LEU A 105 -10.34 3.17 -4.89
C LEU A 105 -8.87 3.55 -4.95
N LEU A 106 -8.13 3.33 -3.88
CA LEU A 106 -6.69 3.44 -3.85
C LEU A 106 -6.11 2.08 -3.51
N CYS A 107 -5.24 1.56 -4.35
CA CYS A 107 -4.66 0.23 -4.16
C CYS A 107 -3.18 0.21 -4.55
N GLY A 108 -2.45 -0.75 -3.99
CA GLY A 108 -1.07 -1.03 -4.35
C GLY A 108 -0.14 -1.18 -3.16
N ASP A 109 1.14 -1.31 -3.47
CA ASP A 109 2.21 -1.43 -2.50
C ASP A 109 2.57 -0.05 -1.94
N LEU A 110 2.21 0.17 -0.67
CA LEU A 110 2.59 1.38 0.06
C LEU A 110 3.99 1.27 0.67
N ASN A 111 4.62 0.09 0.63
CA ASN A 111 5.89 -0.21 1.31
C ASN A 111 5.88 0.14 2.81
N ASP A 112 4.68 0.17 3.40
CA ASP A 112 4.46 0.60 4.77
C ASP A 112 3.30 -0.16 5.43
N SER A 113 3.37 -0.34 6.74
CA SER A 113 2.44 -1.15 7.51
C SER A 113 1.18 -0.36 7.94
N PRO A 114 0.12 -1.05 8.44
CA PRO A 114 -1.12 -0.38 8.91
C PRO A 114 -0.93 0.60 10.07
N ILE A 115 0.18 0.54 10.79
CA ILE A 115 0.49 1.44 11.91
C ILE A 115 1.38 2.61 11.50
N SER A 116 1.68 2.77 10.22
CA SER A 116 2.57 3.79 9.70
C SER A 116 1.92 5.15 9.51
N TYR A 117 2.76 6.18 9.34
CA TYR A 117 2.32 7.51 8.93
C TYR A 117 1.54 7.48 7.61
N THR A 118 2.06 6.76 6.61
CA THR A 118 1.46 6.63 5.28
C THR A 118 0.04 6.10 5.37
N HIS A 119 -0.15 4.95 6.03
CA HIS A 119 -1.47 4.35 6.21
C HIS A 119 -2.42 5.27 6.98
N HIS A 120 -1.94 5.86 8.07
CA HIS A 120 -2.75 6.76 8.89
C HIS A 120 -3.24 8.00 8.13
N GLN A 121 -2.40 8.62 7.29
CA GLN A 121 -2.81 9.78 6.51
C GLN A 121 -3.84 9.41 5.43
N ILE A 122 -3.63 8.30 4.72
CA ILE A 122 -4.60 7.82 3.73
C ILE A 122 -5.93 7.45 4.40
N ASN A 123 -5.88 6.81 5.57
CA ASN A 123 -7.08 6.38 6.31
C ASN A 123 -7.91 7.53 6.89
N LYS A 124 -7.40 8.77 6.91
CA LYS A 124 -8.21 9.97 7.21
C LYS A 124 -9.15 10.37 6.07
N GLU A 125 -8.78 10.03 4.84
CA GLU A 125 -9.52 10.41 3.64
C GLU A 125 -10.33 9.23 3.05
N LEU A 126 -9.88 7.99 3.27
CA LEU A 126 -10.47 6.75 2.74
C LEU A 126 -10.52 5.69 3.85
N LYS A 127 -11.35 4.65 3.68
CA LYS A 127 -11.43 3.49 4.58
C LYS A 127 -10.53 2.35 4.09
N ASP A 128 -9.85 1.65 5.00
CA ASP A 128 -9.08 0.43 4.68
C ASP A 128 -10.02 -0.76 4.49
N ALA A 129 -10.07 -1.33 3.27
CA ALA A 129 -10.95 -2.45 2.94
C ALA A 129 -10.65 -3.71 3.76
N PHE A 130 -9.38 -3.95 4.10
CA PHE A 130 -9.00 -5.10 4.91
C PHE A 130 -9.42 -4.92 6.38
N ALA A 131 -9.35 -3.70 6.91
CA ALA A 131 -9.82 -3.41 8.25
C ALA A 131 -11.36 -3.53 8.36
N GLU A 132 -12.09 -3.18 7.29
CA GLU A 132 -13.57 -3.23 7.26
C GLU A 132 -14.13 -4.64 7.03
N SER A 133 -13.47 -5.47 6.21
CA SER A 133 -14.06 -6.75 5.74
C SER A 133 -13.08 -7.91 5.63
N GLY A 134 -11.83 -7.73 6.07
CA GLY A 134 -10.82 -8.79 6.07
C GLY A 134 -10.75 -9.57 7.39
N ASN A 135 -10.01 -10.66 7.37
CA ASN A 135 -9.76 -11.50 8.54
C ASN A 135 -8.27 -11.72 8.78
N GLY A 136 -7.85 -11.73 10.03
CA GLY A 136 -6.48 -11.99 10.44
C GLY A 136 -5.55 -10.79 10.25
N ILE A 137 -4.26 -11.04 10.00
CA ILE A 137 -3.21 -10.01 9.91
C ILE A 137 -3.09 -9.48 8.47
N GLY A 138 -3.42 -10.29 7.46
CA GLY A 138 -3.35 -9.91 6.05
C GLY A 138 -1.93 -9.74 5.52
N VAL A 139 -1.00 -10.61 5.90
CA VAL A 139 0.38 -10.57 5.43
C VAL A 139 0.42 -10.64 3.91
N SER A 140 0.82 -9.57 3.25
CA SER A 140 0.95 -9.50 1.80
C SER A 140 2.39 -9.67 1.31
N TYR A 141 3.39 -9.35 2.13
CA TYR A 141 4.80 -9.56 1.85
C TYR A 141 5.36 -10.67 2.74
N ASN A 142 5.99 -11.69 2.13
CA ASN A 142 6.51 -12.86 2.82
C ASN A 142 7.85 -13.30 2.21
N LYS A 143 8.91 -12.56 2.51
CA LYS A 143 10.27 -12.87 2.07
C LYS A 143 11.26 -12.70 3.21
N ASN A 144 12.26 -13.57 3.29
CA ASN A 144 13.36 -13.46 4.24
C ASN A 144 12.94 -13.35 5.71
N ARG A 145 11.89 -14.06 6.15
CA ARG A 145 11.27 -14.00 7.48
C ARG A 145 10.66 -12.63 7.84
N PHE A 146 10.45 -11.75 6.85
CA PHE A 146 9.68 -10.53 7.03
C PHE A 146 8.22 -10.77 6.62
N TYR A 147 7.30 -10.57 7.55
CA TYR A 147 5.87 -10.82 7.38
C TYR A 147 5.11 -9.54 7.61
N PHE A 148 4.79 -8.81 6.52
CA PHE A 148 4.15 -7.51 6.61
C PHE A 148 2.93 -7.42 5.69
N ARG A 149 1.93 -6.64 6.11
CA ARG A 149 0.90 -6.15 5.21
C ARG A 149 1.35 -4.78 4.72
N ILE A 150 1.81 -4.71 3.49
CA ILE A 150 2.29 -3.48 2.83
C ILE A 150 1.52 -3.18 1.55
N ASP A 151 0.76 -4.15 1.06
CA ASP A 151 -0.22 -3.97 0.00
C ASP A 151 -1.59 -3.68 0.61
N HIS A 152 -2.24 -2.64 0.12
CA HIS A 152 -3.49 -2.14 0.69
C HIS A 152 -4.52 -1.83 -0.39
N ILE A 153 -5.80 -1.91 -0.01
CA ILE A 153 -6.93 -1.39 -0.77
C ILE A 153 -7.71 -0.46 0.14
N PHE A 154 -7.88 0.78 -0.29
CA PHE A 154 -8.72 1.77 0.39
C PHE A 154 -9.85 2.20 -0.53
N PHE A 155 -10.95 2.64 0.06
CA PHE A 155 -12.14 3.09 -0.65
C PHE A 155 -12.79 4.30 0.01
N SER A 156 -13.47 5.13 -0.81
CA SER A 156 -14.20 6.31 -0.33
C SER A 156 -15.50 5.91 0.37
N GLU A 157 -15.98 6.76 1.28
CA GLU A 157 -17.18 6.51 2.12
C GLU A 157 -18.48 6.22 1.34
N ASN A 158 -18.55 6.66 0.08
CA ASN A 158 -19.68 6.38 -0.82
C ASN A 158 -19.56 5.03 -1.55
N LEU A 159 -18.68 4.15 -1.07
CA LEU A 159 -18.50 2.76 -1.49
C LEU A 159 -18.61 1.84 -0.27
N SER A 160 -18.76 0.53 -0.53
CA SER A 160 -18.69 -0.50 0.50
C SER A 160 -17.75 -1.62 0.05
N ALA A 161 -16.94 -2.15 0.98
CA ALA A 161 -16.00 -3.24 0.73
C ALA A 161 -16.44 -4.52 1.42
N TYR A 162 -16.29 -5.67 0.74
CA TYR A 162 -16.66 -7.00 1.23
C TYR A 162 -15.57 -8.01 0.92
N GLU A 163 -15.42 -9.00 1.80
CA GLU A 163 -14.55 -10.17 1.61
C GLU A 163 -13.12 -9.80 1.21
N CYS A 164 -12.56 -8.77 1.84
CA CYS A 164 -11.18 -8.40 1.58
C CYS A 164 -10.24 -9.48 2.11
N LYS A 165 -9.35 -9.98 1.24
CA LYS A 165 -8.43 -11.04 1.60
C LYS A 165 -7.08 -10.90 0.90
N VAL A 166 -6.06 -11.44 1.55
CA VAL A 166 -4.75 -11.73 0.95
C VAL A 166 -4.72 -13.23 0.63
N ASP A 167 -4.42 -13.58 -0.61
CA ASP A 167 -4.39 -14.97 -1.06
C ASP A 167 -2.96 -15.51 -1.01
N ASN A 168 -2.61 -16.16 0.10
CA ASN A 168 -1.30 -16.77 0.32
C ASN A 168 -1.11 -18.12 -0.40
N THR A 169 -2.10 -18.60 -1.13
CA THR A 169 -1.97 -19.79 -1.98
C THR A 169 -1.30 -19.48 -3.31
N ILE A 170 -1.28 -18.20 -3.72
CA ILE A 170 -0.64 -17.72 -4.93
C ILE A 170 0.75 -17.19 -4.60
N ALA A 171 1.76 -18.03 -4.76
CA ALA A 171 3.17 -17.73 -4.45
C ALA A 171 4.02 -17.44 -5.71
N ALA A 172 3.47 -16.70 -6.68
CA ALA A 172 4.15 -16.36 -7.92
C ALA A 172 5.15 -15.18 -7.76
N SER A 173 5.13 -14.49 -6.63
CA SER A 173 5.94 -13.32 -6.28
C SER A 173 6.29 -13.38 -4.79
N ASP A 174 7.15 -12.48 -4.33
CA ASP A 174 7.38 -12.20 -2.92
C ASP A 174 6.24 -11.39 -2.27
N HIS A 175 5.24 -10.98 -3.07
CA HIS A 175 3.98 -10.44 -2.59
C HIS A 175 2.83 -11.40 -2.91
N TYR A 176 1.94 -11.58 -1.96
CA TYR A 176 0.66 -12.25 -2.15
C TYR A 176 -0.39 -11.24 -2.66
N PRO A 177 -1.25 -11.63 -3.62
CA PRO A 177 -2.28 -10.73 -4.12
C PRO A 177 -3.31 -10.42 -3.02
N ILE A 178 -3.71 -9.14 -2.97
CA ILE A 178 -4.83 -8.67 -2.17
C ILE A 178 -6.05 -8.42 -3.08
N SER A 179 -7.22 -8.82 -2.63
CA SER A 179 -8.49 -8.65 -3.37
C SER A 179 -9.64 -8.31 -2.44
N CYS A 180 -10.65 -7.60 -2.98
CA CYS A 180 -11.93 -7.40 -2.31
C CYS A 180 -13.05 -7.18 -3.34
N TYR A 181 -14.30 -7.35 -2.91
CA TYR A 181 -15.46 -6.88 -3.66
C TYR A 181 -15.83 -5.46 -3.23
N ILE A 182 -16.17 -4.61 -4.20
CA ILE A 182 -16.57 -3.23 -3.95
C ILE A 182 -17.97 -3.01 -4.52
N SER A 183 -18.92 -2.57 -3.67
CA SER A 183 -20.21 -2.06 -4.10
C SER A 183 -20.11 -0.57 -4.42
N LEU A 184 -20.63 -0.17 -5.57
CA LEU A 184 -20.76 1.23 -5.99
C LEU A 184 -22.03 1.91 -5.46
N GLN A 185 -22.92 1.18 -4.81
CA GLN A 185 -24.12 1.67 -4.16
C GLN A 185 -23.90 1.60 -2.65
N ASN A 186 -24.14 2.70 -1.95
CA ASN A 186 -24.29 2.61 -0.49
C ASN A 186 -25.53 1.78 -0.20
N GLU A 187 -25.40 0.69 0.56
CA GLU A 187 -26.57 0.10 1.19
C GLU A 187 -27.09 1.15 2.18
N GLU A 188 -28.30 1.63 1.95
CA GLU A 188 -29.03 2.39 2.96
C GLU A 188 -29.17 1.46 4.18
N LYS A 189 -28.54 1.85 5.28
CA LYS A 189 -28.63 1.16 6.55
C LYS A 189 -29.95 1.48 7.23
#